data_0b43b734a29978b81323c219356a8880
#
_entry.id   0b43b734a29978b81323c219356a8880
#
_cell.length_a   1.000
_cell.length_b   1.000
_cell.length_c   1.000
_cell.angle_alpha   90.00
_cell.angle_beta   90.00
_cell.angle_gamma   90.00
#
_symmetry.space_group_name_H-M   'P 1'
#
loop_
_entity.id
_entity.type
_entity.pdbx_description
1 polymer ?
#
loop_
_entity_poly.entity_id
_entity_poly.type
_entity_poly.pdbx_seq_one_letter_code
_entity_poly.pdbx_strand_id
1 'polypeptide(L)'
;MNNEIPNAVRYPDYGVPYKVVAKHSWASYILSYASFISRIRPPGIFTLEDYRGFRVGEVRADRWRKGIRTLLSCGYMVEFADGSVQITTKGVDAAIRIGKRNAASRVGAPREDDY
;
A
#
# COMPACT_ATOMS: atom_id res chain seq x y z
N MET A 1 18.89 -4.88 11.31
CA MET A 1 17.96 -4.76 11.45
C MET A 1 17.08 -3.85 10.89
N ASN A 2 16.18 -3.87 10.83
CA ASN A 2 15.27 -3.32 9.95
C ASN A 2 14.29 -2.37 10.55
N ASN A 3 14.73 -1.56 11.50
CA ASN A 3 13.89 -0.55 12.10
C ASN A 3 14.10 0.78 11.42
N GLU A 4 13.97 0.75 10.10
CA GLU A 4 14.09 1.98 9.33
C GLU A 4 12.96 2.96 9.66
N ILE A 5 11.88 2.48 10.30
CA ILE A 5 10.77 3.33 10.70
C ILE A 5 10.60 3.18 12.21
N PRO A 6 11.08 4.15 12.98
CA PRO A 6 10.98 4.04 14.45
C PRO A 6 9.55 4.21 14.92
N ASN A 7 9.28 3.69 16.10
CA ASN A 7 7.98 3.79 16.79
C ASN A 7 6.85 2.96 16.18
N ALA A 8 7.12 2.21 15.13
CA ALA A 8 6.12 1.28 14.61
C ALA A 8 5.92 0.14 15.62
N VAL A 9 4.70 -0.35 15.74
CA VAL A 9 4.39 -1.48 16.61
C VAL A 9 4.26 -2.77 15.83
N ARG A 10 4.06 -2.71 14.52
CA ARG A 10 4.10 -3.89 13.67
C ARG A 10 5.06 -3.65 12.55
N TYR A 11 6.09 -4.48 12.50
CA TYR A 11 7.07 -4.44 11.46
C TYR A 11 6.84 -5.58 10.50
N PRO A 12 7.10 -5.38 9.22
CA PRO A 12 7.00 -6.47 8.26
C PRO A 12 8.07 -7.51 8.52
N ASP A 13 7.82 -8.71 8.03
CA ASP A 13 8.85 -9.74 8.02
C ASP A 13 9.75 -9.49 6.81
N TYR A 14 10.88 -8.85 7.06
CA TYR A 14 11.79 -8.51 5.97
C TYR A 14 12.45 -9.73 5.33
N GLY A 15 12.29 -10.90 5.94
CA GLY A 15 12.85 -12.12 5.39
C GLY A 15 11.95 -12.80 4.36
N VAL A 16 10.69 -12.36 4.22
CA VAL A 16 9.81 -13.02 3.26
C VAL A 16 10.20 -12.64 1.83
N PRO A 17 10.02 -13.55 0.88
CA PRO A 17 10.26 -13.22 -0.51
C PRO A 17 9.31 -12.14 -1.00
N TYR A 18 9.74 -11.43 -2.05
CA TYR A 18 8.88 -10.43 -2.68
C TYR A 18 7.60 -11.10 -3.18
N LYS A 19 6.48 -10.49 -2.88
CA LYS A 19 5.17 -10.98 -3.31
C LYS A 19 4.49 -9.95 -4.17
N VAL A 20 3.82 -10.43 -5.20
CA VAL A 20 3.04 -9.56 -6.07
C VAL A 20 1.65 -9.39 -5.48
N VAL A 21 1.27 -8.15 -5.24
CA VAL A 21 -0.07 -7.84 -4.76
C VAL A 21 -1.04 -7.95 -5.93
N ALA A 22 -2.18 -8.58 -5.68
CA ALA A 22 -3.17 -8.79 -6.74
C ALA A 22 -3.64 -7.45 -7.32
N LYS A 23 -3.73 -7.39 -8.64
CA LYS A 23 -4.18 -6.22 -9.36
C LYS A 23 -5.63 -5.93 -8.99
N HIS A 24 -5.95 -4.68 -8.76
CA HIS A 24 -7.31 -4.23 -8.40
C HIS A 24 -7.81 -4.77 -7.07
N SER A 25 -6.90 -5.24 -6.22
CA SER A 25 -7.27 -5.61 -4.85
C SER A 25 -7.26 -4.37 -3.97
N TRP A 26 -7.91 -4.47 -2.80
CA TRP A 26 -7.85 -3.38 -1.83
C TRP A 26 -6.41 -3.11 -1.41
N ALA A 27 -5.60 -4.16 -1.28
CA ALA A 27 -4.20 -3.99 -0.93
C ALA A 27 -3.47 -3.16 -1.99
N SER A 28 -3.72 -3.39 -3.27
CA SER A 28 -3.04 -2.63 -4.33
C SER A 28 -3.47 -1.17 -4.33
N TYR A 29 -4.74 -0.90 -4.08
CA TYR A 29 -5.23 0.48 -4.02
C TYR A 29 -4.64 1.23 -2.83
N ILE A 30 -4.60 0.59 -1.66
CA ILE A 30 -4.02 1.20 -0.47
C ILE A 30 -2.53 1.44 -0.68
N LEU A 31 -1.84 0.49 -1.28
CA LEU A 31 -0.40 0.63 -1.55
C LEU A 31 -0.13 1.80 -2.50
N SER A 32 -0.95 1.96 -3.53
CA SER A 32 -0.80 3.08 -4.45
C SER A 32 -1.00 4.41 -3.74
N TYR A 33 -2.00 4.51 -2.88
CA TYR A 33 -2.23 5.71 -2.09
C TYR A 33 -1.05 5.97 -1.16
N ALA A 34 -0.53 4.93 -0.52
CA ALA A 34 0.60 5.07 0.39
C ALA A 34 1.83 5.61 -0.32
N SER A 35 2.10 5.12 -1.52
CA SER A 35 3.21 5.61 -2.33
C SER A 35 3.01 7.08 -2.69
N PHE A 36 1.79 7.45 -3.07
CA PHE A 36 1.45 8.84 -3.41
C PHE A 36 1.68 9.76 -2.20
N ILE A 37 1.13 9.38 -1.05
CA ILE A 37 1.25 10.19 0.17
C ILE A 37 2.70 10.35 0.59
N SER A 38 3.51 9.29 0.43
CA SER A 38 4.92 9.38 0.82
C SER A 38 5.69 10.39 -0.02
N ARG A 39 5.23 10.66 -1.23
CA ARG A 39 5.88 11.64 -2.09
C ARG A 39 5.42 13.06 -1.79
N ILE A 40 4.14 13.27 -1.54
CA ILE A 40 3.62 14.64 -1.38
C ILE A 40 3.66 15.11 0.07
N ARG A 41 3.73 14.19 1.03
CA ARG A 41 3.72 14.55 2.46
C ARG A 41 4.60 13.58 3.24
N PRO A 42 5.93 13.62 2.99
CA PRO A 42 6.83 12.71 3.71
C PRO A 42 6.69 12.90 5.22
N PRO A 43 6.82 11.82 6.00
CA PRO A 43 7.17 10.46 5.61
C PRO A 43 6.00 9.63 5.11
N GLY A 44 4.82 10.19 4.98
CA GLY A 44 3.70 9.49 4.39
C GLY A 44 2.90 8.64 5.37
N ILE A 45 2.86 9.05 6.63
CA ILE A 45 2.02 8.38 7.63
C ILE A 45 0.57 8.76 7.37
N PHE A 46 -0.33 7.78 7.34
CA PHE A 46 -1.73 8.08 7.10
C PHE A 46 -2.64 7.10 7.83
N THR A 47 -3.92 7.45 7.92
CA THR A 47 -4.92 6.70 8.63
C THR A 47 -6.02 6.25 7.67
N LEU A 48 -6.92 5.41 8.17
CA LEU A 48 -8.12 5.05 7.42
C LEU A 48 -8.93 6.29 7.05
N GLU A 49 -9.01 7.27 7.93
CA GLU A 49 -9.78 8.48 7.66
C GLU A 49 -9.15 9.27 6.51
N ASP A 50 -7.83 9.35 6.47
CA ASP A 50 -7.13 10.00 5.35
C ASP A 50 -7.46 9.30 4.03
N TYR A 51 -7.44 7.97 4.05
CA TYR A 51 -7.71 7.19 2.86
C TYR A 51 -9.18 7.37 2.42
N ARG A 52 -10.11 7.41 3.39
CA ARG A 52 -11.51 7.66 3.09
C ARG A 52 -11.73 9.02 2.44
N GLY A 53 -10.99 10.01 2.89
CA GLY A 53 -11.08 11.34 2.30
C GLY A 53 -10.58 11.40 0.86
N PHE A 54 -9.66 10.48 0.52
CA PHE A 54 -9.11 10.43 -0.83
C PHE A 54 -10.02 9.67 -1.79
N ARG A 55 -10.63 8.58 -1.32
CA ARG A 55 -11.41 7.69 -2.19
C ARG A 55 -12.81 8.21 -2.40
N VAL A 56 -13.30 8.01 -3.61
CA VAL A 56 -14.73 8.23 -3.91
C VAL A 56 -15.46 6.95 -3.56
N GLY A 57 -16.53 7.05 -2.79
CA GLY A 57 -17.32 5.91 -2.39
C GLY A 57 -16.92 5.40 -1.01
N GLU A 58 -17.63 4.40 -0.56
CA GLU A 58 -17.48 3.89 0.78
C GLU A 58 -16.23 3.04 0.90
N VAL A 59 -15.47 3.25 1.96
CA VAL A 59 -14.34 2.41 2.31
C VAL A 59 -14.62 1.82 3.69
N ARG A 60 -14.97 0.54 3.73
CA ARG A 60 -15.34 -0.12 4.97
C ARG A 60 -14.09 -0.50 5.77
N ALA A 61 -14.23 -0.43 7.09
CA ALA A 61 -13.11 -0.70 7.97
C ALA A 61 -12.58 -2.13 7.82
N ASP A 62 -13.45 -3.10 7.54
CA ASP A 62 -13.00 -4.48 7.36
C ASP A 62 -12.17 -4.64 6.10
N ARG A 63 -12.50 -3.93 5.03
CA ARG A 63 -11.71 -3.95 3.79
C ARG A 63 -10.35 -3.31 4.02
N TRP A 64 -10.34 -2.20 4.75
CA TRP A 64 -9.09 -1.54 5.12
C TRP A 64 -8.19 -2.50 5.90
N ARG A 65 -8.74 -3.13 6.96
CA ARG A 65 -7.94 -4.03 7.79
C ARG A 65 -7.39 -5.20 7.01
N LYS A 66 -8.20 -5.74 6.09
CA LYS A 66 -7.75 -6.86 5.26
C LYS A 66 -6.61 -6.43 4.34
N GLY A 67 -6.74 -5.27 3.70
CA GLY A 67 -5.68 -4.75 2.83
C GLY A 67 -4.41 -4.47 3.60
N ILE A 68 -4.51 -3.84 4.77
CA ILE A 68 -3.34 -3.54 5.58
C ILE A 68 -2.66 -4.83 6.04
N ARG A 69 -3.44 -5.83 6.44
CA ARG A 69 -2.87 -7.12 6.85
C ARG A 69 -2.05 -7.75 5.73
N THR A 70 -2.58 -7.68 4.51
CA THR A 70 -1.86 -8.19 3.35
C THR A 70 -0.55 -7.43 3.15
N LEU A 71 -0.61 -6.10 3.23
CA LEU A 71 0.59 -5.28 3.01
C LEU A 71 1.62 -5.48 4.10
N LEU A 72 1.19 -5.67 5.34
CA LEU A 72 2.12 -6.00 6.43
C LEU A 72 2.79 -7.34 6.17
N SER A 73 2.04 -8.34 5.76
CA SER A 73 2.61 -9.67 5.52
C SER A 73 3.54 -9.70 4.33
N CYS A 74 3.38 -8.77 3.40
CA CYS A 74 4.28 -8.67 2.24
C CYS A 74 5.54 -7.85 2.55
N GLY A 75 5.59 -7.19 3.68
CA GLY A 75 6.73 -6.34 4.01
C GLY A 75 6.64 -4.94 3.44
N TYR A 76 5.45 -4.51 3.00
CA TYR A 76 5.29 -3.25 2.29
C TYR A 76 4.86 -2.10 3.19
N MET A 77 4.50 -2.40 4.43
CA MET A 77 3.93 -1.38 5.31
C MET A 77 4.27 -1.70 6.75
N VAL A 78 4.29 -0.66 7.59
CA VAL A 78 4.38 -0.83 9.05
C VAL A 78 3.16 -0.15 9.68
N GLU A 79 2.84 -0.52 10.89
CA GLU A 79 1.70 0.04 11.60
C GLU A 79 2.15 0.62 12.94
N PHE A 80 1.56 1.75 13.31
CA PHE A 80 1.85 2.43 14.57
C PHE A 80 0.75 2.15 15.59
N ALA A 81 1.04 2.50 16.86
CA ALA A 81 0.14 2.19 17.97
C ALA A 81 -1.26 2.82 17.80
N ASP A 82 -1.35 3.96 17.14
CA ASP A 82 -2.61 4.65 16.93
C ASP A 82 -3.38 4.14 15.71
N GLY A 83 -2.88 3.10 15.06
CA GLY A 83 -3.54 2.54 13.88
C GLY A 83 -3.14 3.17 12.56
N SER A 84 -2.34 4.22 12.59
CA SER A 84 -1.82 4.80 11.35
C SER A 84 -0.77 3.86 10.75
N VAL A 85 -0.47 4.06 9.48
CA VAL A 85 0.44 3.18 8.74
C VAL A 85 1.39 4.02 7.89
N GLN A 86 2.48 3.39 7.48
CA GLN A 86 3.46 4.04 6.63
C GLN A 86 4.07 3.00 5.69
N ILE A 87 4.27 3.38 4.43
CA ILE A 87 4.87 2.50 3.42
C ILE A 87 6.36 2.30 3.72
N THR A 88 6.86 1.09 3.47
CA THR A 88 8.28 0.81 3.60
C THR A 88 8.98 1.03 2.27
N THR A 89 10.32 1.03 2.28
CA THR A 89 11.11 1.11 1.05
C THR A 89 10.72 -0.02 0.10
N LYS A 90 10.54 -1.22 0.63
CA LYS A 90 10.10 -2.36 -0.17
C LYS A 90 8.72 -2.11 -0.76
N GLY A 91 7.84 -1.45 0.00
CA GLY A 91 6.51 -1.10 -0.47
C GLY A 91 6.54 -0.08 -1.60
N VAL A 92 7.43 0.91 -1.53
CA VAL A 92 7.58 1.88 -2.61
C VAL A 92 7.99 1.18 -3.89
N ASP A 93 8.95 0.26 -3.81
CA ASP A 93 9.38 -0.50 -4.97
C ASP A 93 8.24 -1.33 -5.55
N ALA A 94 7.44 -1.96 -4.67
CA ALA A 94 6.30 -2.74 -5.11
C ALA A 94 5.26 -1.88 -5.81
N ALA A 95 5.01 -0.68 -5.30
CA ALA A 95 4.06 0.24 -5.92
C ALA A 95 4.51 0.65 -7.32
N ILE A 96 5.81 0.90 -7.50
CA ILE A 96 6.36 1.24 -8.80
C ILE A 96 6.16 0.09 -9.78
N ARG A 97 6.40 -1.13 -9.35
CA ARG A 97 6.23 -2.32 -10.20
C ARG A 97 4.78 -2.50 -10.62
N ILE A 98 3.84 -2.26 -9.71
CA ILE A 98 2.42 -2.33 -10.03
C ILE A 98 2.07 -1.27 -11.07
N GLY A 99 2.56 -0.05 -10.90
CA GLY A 99 2.31 1.01 -11.86
C GLY A 99 2.82 0.69 -13.24
N LYS A 100 4.03 0.14 -13.34
CA LYS A 100 4.59 -0.25 -14.63
C LYS A 100 3.79 -1.36 -15.28
N ARG A 101 3.36 -2.35 -14.51
CA ARG A 101 2.57 -3.45 -15.03
C ARG A 101 1.25 -2.94 -15.60
N ASN A 102 0.59 -2.03 -14.88
CA ASN A 102 -0.68 -1.48 -15.33
C ASN A 102 -0.51 -0.63 -16.58
N ALA A 103 0.55 0.15 -16.65
CA ALA A 103 0.84 0.95 -17.83
C ALA A 103 1.08 0.08 -19.06
N ALA A 104 1.83 -1.02 -18.87
CA ALA A 104 2.08 -1.95 -19.98
C ALA A 104 0.79 -2.57 -20.48
N SER A 105 -0.11 -2.94 -19.57
CA SER A 105 -1.42 -3.48 -19.96
C SER A 105 -2.21 -2.49 -20.80
N ARG A 106 -2.20 -1.23 -20.41
CA ARG A 106 -2.95 -0.21 -21.15
C ARG A 106 -2.39 0.02 -22.54
N VAL A 107 -1.08 0.05 -22.63
CA VAL A 107 -0.43 0.28 -23.93
C VAL A 107 -0.80 -0.83 -24.90
N GLY A 108 -0.81 -2.06 -24.41
CA GLY A 108 -1.09 -3.18 -25.29
C GLY A 108 -2.53 -3.29 -25.69
N ALA A 109 -3.46 -3.09 -24.75
CA ALA A 109 -4.88 -3.31 -25.02
C ALA A 109 -5.71 -2.66 -23.91
N PRO A 110 -5.97 -1.38 -24.02
CA PRO A 110 -6.77 -0.71 -23.00
C PRO A 110 -8.16 -1.33 -22.89
N ARG A 111 -8.57 -1.63 -21.70
CA ARG A 111 -9.87 -2.23 -21.46
C ARG A 111 -10.45 -1.67 -20.17
N GLU A 112 -11.77 -1.50 -20.19
CA GLU A 112 -12.44 -0.96 -19.03
C GLU A 112 -12.40 -1.92 -17.86
N ASP A 113 -12.38 -3.20 -18.11
CA ASP A 113 -12.36 -4.19 -17.04
C ASP A 113 -11.01 -4.31 -16.37
N ASP A 114 -10.01 -3.56 -16.82
CA ASP A 114 -8.75 -3.48 -16.11
C ASP A 114 -8.87 -2.66 -14.83
N TYR A 115 -10.03 -2.09 -14.59
CA TYR A 115 -10.29 -1.29 -13.39
C TYR A 115 -11.49 -1.79 -12.59
#